data_3ac6fd15afc62c0e2befae598456a3d4
#
_entry.id   3ac6fd15afc62c0e2befae598456a3d4
#
_cell.length_a   1.000
_cell.length_b   1.000
_cell.length_c   1.000
_cell.angle_alpha   90.00
_cell.angle_beta   90.00
_cell.angle_gamma   90.00
#
_symmetry.space_group_name_H-M   'P 1'
#
loop_
_entity.id
_entity.type
_entity.pdbx_description
1 polymer ?
#
loop_
_entity_poly.entity_id
_entity_poly.type
_entity_poly.pdbx_seq_one_letter_code
_entity_poly.pdbx_strand_id
1 'polypeptide(L)'
;LTMTDTTAPSTIALRPDFSSSAEWIKPVAKILDVGCGDGSLLRYLRDTRNVFGYGVEIDDDNLLSCFRNGINVIQNDLETGLSGFESDSFDYVILSQTLQAMRHTEGIIQEMLRVGKEGIVSFPNFGYWKNRMQVISGHMPISKILPYHWHDTPNIHLCTLIDFEALCQQCDARILERR
;
A
#
# COMPACT_ATOMS: atom_id res chain seq x y z
N LEU A 1 42.75 19.37 13.12
CA LEU A 1 41.78 19.26 12.01
C LEU A 1 40.66 18.35 12.48
N THR A 2 39.58 18.94 12.95
CA THR A 2 38.32 18.22 13.33
C THR A 2 37.41 18.25 12.10
N MET A 3 37.16 17.11 11.50
CA MET A 3 36.11 16.92 10.50
C MET A 3 34.84 16.54 11.21
N THR A 4 33.84 17.41 11.20
CA THR A 4 32.48 17.11 11.61
C THR A 4 31.74 16.62 10.38
N ASP A 5 31.36 15.32 10.39
CA ASP A 5 30.51 14.71 9.41
C ASP A 5 29.06 15.17 9.68
N THR A 6 28.56 16.07 8.86
CA THR A 6 27.18 16.55 8.95
C THR A 6 26.37 15.85 7.88
N THR A 7 26.09 14.58 8.04
CA THR A 7 25.02 13.90 7.33
C THR A 7 23.69 14.29 7.98
N ALA A 8 23.08 15.35 7.46
CA ALA A 8 21.68 15.63 7.77
C ALA A 8 20.81 14.40 7.39
N PRO A 9 19.89 13.98 8.24
CA PRO A 9 18.95 12.92 7.88
C PRO A 9 18.17 13.38 6.65
N SER A 10 18.23 12.61 5.57
CA SER A 10 17.41 12.86 4.39
C SER A 10 15.95 12.91 4.82
N THR A 11 15.36 14.10 4.70
CA THR A 11 13.91 14.28 4.95
C THR A 11 13.21 13.48 3.86
N ILE A 12 12.75 12.28 4.22
CA ILE A 12 11.88 11.48 3.34
C ILE A 12 10.63 12.33 3.15
N ALA A 13 10.36 12.74 1.91
CA ALA A 13 9.12 13.42 1.57
C ALA A 13 7.98 12.44 1.88
N LEU A 14 7.28 12.68 3.00
CA LEU A 14 6.18 11.84 3.45
C LEU A 14 5.10 11.78 2.37
N ARG A 15 4.82 10.58 1.89
CA ARG A 15 3.68 10.34 1.02
C ARG A 15 2.40 10.63 1.83
N PRO A 16 1.41 11.35 1.27
CA PRO A 16 0.18 11.71 2.00
C PRO A 16 -0.60 10.51 2.55
N ASP A 17 -0.50 9.35 1.89
CA ASP A 17 -1.15 8.10 2.29
C ASP A 17 -0.55 7.51 3.58
N PHE A 18 0.72 7.79 3.92
CA PHE A 18 1.35 7.31 5.15
C PHE A 18 0.73 7.92 6.40
N SER A 19 0.52 9.23 6.40
CA SER A 19 -0.10 9.91 7.55
C SER A 19 -1.55 9.46 7.75
N SER A 20 -2.31 9.32 6.66
CA SER A 20 -3.70 8.83 6.72
C SER A 20 -3.77 7.41 7.26
N SER A 21 -2.90 6.51 6.78
CA SER A 21 -2.84 5.13 7.28
C SER A 21 -2.46 5.07 8.76
N ALA A 22 -1.52 5.91 9.20
CA ALA A 22 -1.09 5.95 10.58
C ALA A 22 -2.19 6.37 11.56
N GLU A 23 -3.13 7.23 11.14
CA GLU A 23 -4.22 7.67 11.99
C GLU A 23 -5.20 6.53 12.36
N TRP A 24 -5.39 5.57 11.45
CA TRP A 24 -6.25 4.40 11.69
C TRP A 24 -5.59 3.30 12.52
N ILE A 25 -4.25 3.26 12.53
CA ILE A 25 -3.48 2.19 13.16
C ILE A 25 -3.27 2.49 14.63
N LYS A 26 -3.67 1.57 15.50
CA LYS A 26 -3.43 1.64 16.93
C LYS A 26 -1.93 1.47 17.24
N PRO A 27 -1.41 2.17 18.27
CA PRO A 27 -0.03 1.92 18.72
C PRO A 27 0.19 0.46 19.11
N VAL A 28 1.42 -0.04 18.89
CA VAL A 28 1.86 -1.41 19.26
C VAL A 28 1.10 -2.51 18.49
N ALA A 29 0.42 -2.17 17.40
CA ALA A 29 -0.29 -3.14 16.57
C ALA A 29 0.67 -4.04 15.77
N LYS A 30 0.23 -5.25 15.45
CA LYS A 30 0.90 -6.18 14.55
C LYS A 30 0.41 -5.99 13.13
N ILE A 31 1.30 -5.65 12.21
CA ILE A 31 0.96 -5.21 10.85
C ILE A 31 1.61 -6.10 9.79
N LEU A 32 0.89 -6.40 8.74
CA LEU A 32 1.42 -6.96 7.49
C LEU A 32 1.21 -5.95 6.37
N ASP A 33 2.31 -5.48 5.75
CA ASP A 33 2.29 -4.59 4.60
C ASP A 33 2.53 -5.40 3.32
N VAL A 34 1.51 -5.51 2.50
CA VAL A 34 1.46 -6.40 1.34
C VAL A 34 1.80 -5.59 0.09
N GLY A 35 2.92 -5.91 -0.56
CA GLY A 35 3.53 -5.06 -1.57
C GLY A 35 4.20 -3.84 -0.94
N CYS A 36 5.05 -4.09 0.05
CA CYS A 36 5.61 -3.04 0.91
C CYS A 36 6.66 -2.15 0.22
N GLY A 37 7.06 -2.47 -1.02
CA GLY A 37 8.09 -1.74 -1.74
C GLY A 37 9.40 -1.67 -0.93
N ASP A 38 9.96 -0.50 -0.79
CA ASP A 38 11.20 -0.25 -0.04
C ASP A 38 11.05 -0.31 1.50
N GLY A 39 9.85 -0.60 2.01
CA GLY A 39 9.54 -0.67 3.43
C GLY A 39 9.36 0.69 4.12
N SER A 40 9.30 1.79 3.37
CA SER A 40 9.20 3.15 3.93
C SER A 40 7.95 3.35 4.79
N LEU A 41 6.80 2.77 4.41
CA LEU A 41 5.56 2.85 5.20
C LEU A 41 5.73 2.14 6.55
N LEU A 42 6.24 0.91 6.56
CA LEU A 42 6.48 0.15 7.80
C LEU A 42 7.48 0.85 8.71
N ARG A 43 8.54 1.41 8.14
CA ARG A 43 9.50 2.22 8.88
C ARG A 43 8.83 3.41 9.53
N TYR A 44 8.02 4.16 8.79
CA TYR A 44 7.27 5.30 9.31
C TYR A 44 6.32 4.90 10.45
N LEU A 45 5.56 3.82 10.28
CA LEU A 45 4.62 3.32 11.29
C LEU A 45 5.34 2.80 12.53
N ARG A 46 6.48 2.13 12.38
CA ARG A 46 7.33 1.72 13.51
C ARG A 46 7.81 2.92 14.30
N ASP A 47 8.32 3.95 13.61
CA ASP A 47 8.93 5.12 14.25
C ASP A 47 7.88 6.04 14.90
N THR A 48 6.64 6.07 14.38
CA THR A 48 5.57 6.96 14.87
C THR A 48 4.54 6.29 15.76
N ARG A 49 4.30 4.98 15.60
CA ARG A 49 3.26 4.20 16.29
C ARG A 49 3.80 3.01 17.08
N ASN A 50 5.11 2.76 17.02
CA ASN A 50 5.77 1.63 17.68
C ASN A 50 5.13 0.28 17.33
N VAL A 51 4.79 0.09 16.04
CA VAL A 51 4.16 -1.14 15.53
C VAL A 51 5.18 -2.25 15.33
N PHE A 52 4.71 -3.50 15.33
CA PHE A 52 5.46 -4.67 14.91
C PHE A 52 4.99 -5.04 13.49
N GLY A 53 5.88 -4.91 12.49
CA GLY A 53 5.48 -5.08 11.09
C GLY A 53 6.36 -6.06 10.33
N TYR A 54 5.73 -6.74 9.38
CA TYR A 54 6.37 -7.51 8.32
C TYR A 54 5.91 -6.97 6.97
N GLY A 55 6.86 -6.89 6.03
CA GLY A 55 6.57 -6.62 4.63
C GLY A 55 6.45 -7.90 3.82
N VAL A 56 5.66 -7.87 2.76
CA VAL A 56 5.67 -8.87 1.68
C VAL A 56 6.02 -8.14 0.40
N GLU A 57 7.06 -8.61 -0.31
CA GLU A 57 7.53 -7.99 -1.54
C GLU A 57 8.10 -9.07 -2.47
N ILE A 58 8.02 -8.86 -3.78
CA ILE A 58 8.55 -9.78 -4.78
C ILE A 58 9.84 -9.27 -5.42
N ASP A 59 9.99 -7.96 -5.51
CA ASP A 59 11.11 -7.30 -6.21
C ASP A 59 12.40 -7.32 -5.36
N ASP A 60 13.49 -7.81 -5.95
CA ASP A 60 14.76 -7.99 -5.25
C ASP A 60 15.40 -6.66 -4.79
N ASP A 61 15.28 -5.58 -5.58
CA ASP A 61 15.83 -4.27 -5.22
C ASP A 61 15.06 -3.65 -4.05
N ASN A 62 13.75 -3.84 -4.02
CA ASN A 62 12.90 -3.45 -2.90
C ASN A 62 13.21 -4.26 -1.64
N LEU A 63 13.43 -5.57 -1.75
CA LEU A 63 13.85 -6.42 -0.63
C LEU A 63 15.16 -5.92 -0.01
N LEU A 64 16.16 -5.60 -0.85
CA LEU A 64 17.42 -5.04 -0.38
C LEU A 64 17.22 -3.68 0.32
N SER A 65 16.30 -2.87 -0.17
CA SER A 65 15.94 -1.59 0.43
C SER A 65 15.26 -1.77 1.79
N CYS A 66 14.35 -2.75 1.93
CA CYS A 66 13.75 -3.14 3.21
C CYS A 66 14.81 -3.53 4.24
N PHE A 67 15.78 -4.37 3.87
CA PHE A 67 16.88 -4.76 4.76
C PHE A 67 17.71 -3.55 5.21
N ARG A 68 18.04 -2.63 4.32
CA ARG A 68 18.75 -1.39 4.65
C ARG A 68 17.94 -0.49 5.60
N ASN A 69 16.62 -0.50 5.48
CA ASN A 69 15.68 0.23 6.35
C ASN A 69 15.39 -0.50 7.67
N GLY A 70 15.97 -1.67 7.90
CA GLY A 70 15.76 -2.48 9.10
C GLY A 70 14.33 -3.01 9.21
N ILE A 71 13.69 -3.32 8.08
CA ILE A 71 12.33 -3.88 7.99
C ILE A 71 12.43 -5.38 7.73
N ASN A 72 11.65 -6.15 8.52
CA ASN A 72 11.47 -7.56 8.26
C ASN A 72 10.59 -7.73 7.03
N VAL A 73 11.08 -8.42 6.02
CA VAL A 73 10.37 -8.63 4.76
C VAL A 73 10.44 -10.10 4.35
N ILE A 74 9.36 -10.59 3.78
CA ILE A 74 9.20 -11.94 3.24
C ILE A 74 9.04 -11.81 1.73
N GLN A 75 9.89 -12.54 0.98
CA GLN A 75 9.74 -12.59 -0.47
C GLN A 75 8.58 -13.51 -0.84
N ASN A 76 7.55 -12.96 -1.44
CA ASN A 76 6.39 -13.72 -1.93
C ASN A 76 5.69 -12.97 -3.05
N ASP A 77 5.13 -13.75 -3.99
CA ASP A 77 4.26 -13.23 -5.04
C ASP A 77 2.83 -13.15 -4.51
N LEU A 78 2.28 -11.95 -4.45
CA LEU A 78 0.92 -11.68 -3.97
C LEU A 78 -0.16 -12.36 -4.81
N GLU A 79 0.11 -12.65 -6.08
CA GLU A 79 -0.81 -13.37 -6.97
C GLU A 79 -1.02 -14.82 -6.50
N THR A 80 -0.12 -15.37 -5.70
CA THR A 80 -0.25 -16.69 -5.08
C THR A 80 -1.01 -16.66 -3.74
N GLY A 81 -1.41 -15.47 -3.28
CA GLY A 81 -2.10 -15.26 -2.02
C GLY A 81 -1.18 -15.20 -0.80
N LEU A 82 -1.79 -15.24 0.38
CA LEU A 82 -1.12 -15.13 1.68
C LEU A 82 -1.18 -16.46 2.47
N SER A 83 -1.17 -17.60 1.78
CA SER A 83 -1.34 -18.94 2.38
C SER A 83 -0.31 -19.29 3.47
N GLY A 84 0.86 -18.63 3.48
CA GLY A 84 1.87 -18.78 4.52
C GLY A 84 1.54 -18.11 5.86
N PHE A 85 0.45 -17.35 5.93
CA PHE A 85 0.01 -16.65 7.13
C PHE A 85 -1.28 -17.25 7.69
N GLU A 86 -1.33 -17.40 9.02
CA GLU A 86 -2.53 -17.88 9.70
C GLU A 86 -3.64 -16.82 9.71
N SER A 87 -4.89 -17.27 9.80
CA SER A 87 -6.05 -16.37 9.93
C SER A 87 -5.95 -15.55 11.21
N ASP A 88 -6.40 -14.28 11.14
CA ASP A 88 -6.42 -13.33 12.26
C ASP A 88 -5.06 -13.11 12.95
N SER A 89 -3.96 -13.40 12.23
CA SER A 89 -2.60 -13.33 12.81
C SER A 89 -2.04 -11.91 12.89
N PHE A 90 -2.68 -10.94 12.24
CA PHE A 90 -2.32 -9.52 12.26
C PHE A 90 -3.51 -8.65 12.68
N ASP A 91 -3.22 -7.52 13.33
CA ASP A 91 -4.25 -6.53 13.66
C ASP A 91 -4.68 -5.77 12.40
N TYR A 92 -3.70 -5.42 11.55
CA TYR A 92 -3.93 -4.74 10.27
C TYR A 92 -3.15 -5.40 9.14
N VAL A 93 -3.81 -5.55 8.00
CA VAL A 93 -3.14 -5.86 6.72
C VAL A 93 -3.28 -4.66 5.81
N ILE A 94 -2.17 -4.14 5.31
CA ILE A 94 -2.11 -2.94 4.48
C ILE A 94 -1.80 -3.33 3.04
N LEU A 95 -2.51 -2.74 2.09
CA LEU A 95 -2.24 -2.82 0.65
C LEU A 95 -2.18 -1.39 0.11
N SER A 96 -0.97 -0.82 0.09
CA SER A 96 -0.77 0.58 -0.28
C SER A 96 -0.31 0.70 -1.73
N GLN A 97 -1.13 1.35 -2.56
CA GLN A 97 -0.81 1.65 -3.98
C GLN A 97 -0.42 0.43 -4.82
N THR A 98 -0.92 -0.76 -4.47
CA THR A 98 -0.59 -2.04 -5.12
C THR A 98 -1.79 -2.66 -5.81
N LEU A 99 -3.01 -2.41 -5.30
CA LEU A 99 -4.25 -3.03 -5.78
C LEU A 99 -4.42 -2.93 -7.31
N GLN A 100 -4.14 -1.76 -7.89
CA GLN A 100 -4.29 -1.50 -9.32
C GLN A 100 -3.33 -2.29 -10.22
N ALA A 101 -2.25 -2.84 -9.66
CA ALA A 101 -1.29 -3.68 -10.37
C ALA A 101 -1.57 -5.19 -10.22
N MET A 102 -2.52 -5.59 -9.37
CA MET A 102 -2.90 -6.98 -9.14
C MET A 102 -3.83 -7.49 -10.23
N ARG A 103 -3.62 -8.73 -10.67
CA ARG A 103 -4.53 -9.41 -11.62
C ARG A 103 -5.77 -9.96 -10.91
N HIS A 104 -5.60 -10.50 -9.70
CA HIS A 104 -6.64 -11.15 -8.90
C HIS A 104 -7.00 -10.29 -7.68
N THR A 105 -7.59 -9.13 -7.92
CA THR A 105 -7.92 -8.14 -6.88
C THR A 105 -8.90 -8.68 -5.84
N GLU A 106 -9.90 -9.48 -6.23
CA GLU A 106 -10.85 -10.11 -5.31
C GLU A 106 -10.12 -11.08 -4.36
N GLY A 107 -9.25 -11.93 -4.89
CA GLY A 107 -8.51 -12.91 -4.11
C GLY A 107 -7.62 -12.27 -3.05
N ILE A 108 -6.91 -11.17 -3.38
CA ILE A 108 -6.07 -10.50 -2.38
C ILE A 108 -6.89 -9.82 -1.29
N ILE A 109 -8.05 -9.23 -1.60
CA ILE A 109 -8.95 -8.66 -0.60
C ILE A 109 -9.46 -9.73 0.38
N GLN A 110 -9.88 -10.90 -0.13
CA GLN A 110 -10.30 -12.02 0.70
C GLN A 110 -9.18 -12.53 1.61
N GLU A 111 -7.97 -12.68 1.08
CA GLU A 111 -6.79 -13.08 1.86
C GLU A 111 -6.40 -12.03 2.92
N MET A 112 -6.48 -10.74 2.60
CA MET A 112 -6.27 -9.69 3.59
C MET A 112 -7.24 -9.77 4.75
N LEU A 113 -8.54 -10.01 4.46
CA LEU A 113 -9.59 -10.15 5.47
C LEU A 113 -9.48 -11.47 6.26
N ARG A 114 -8.88 -12.50 5.68
CA ARG A 114 -8.58 -13.76 6.39
C ARG A 114 -7.42 -13.60 7.36
N VAL A 115 -6.34 -12.94 6.93
CA VAL A 115 -5.08 -12.83 7.68
C VAL A 115 -5.13 -11.73 8.73
N GLY A 116 -5.82 -10.62 8.44
CA GLY A 116 -5.94 -9.46 9.30
C GLY A 116 -7.34 -9.26 9.86
N LYS A 117 -7.39 -8.68 11.07
CA LYS A 117 -8.66 -8.25 11.68
C LYS A 117 -9.28 -7.07 10.96
N GLU A 118 -8.43 -6.18 10.45
CA GLU A 118 -8.80 -5.02 9.64
C GLU A 118 -7.87 -4.89 8.44
N GLY A 119 -8.42 -4.51 7.27
CA GLY A 119 -7.68 -4.22 6.05
C GLY A 119 -7.63 -2.71 5.78
N ILE A 120 -6.46 -2.21 5.37
CA ILE A 120 -6.27 -0.83 4.92
C ILE A 120 -5.82 -0.86 3.46
N VAL A 121 -6.62 -0.28 2.57
CA VAL A 121 -6.33 -0.25 1.14
C VAL A 121 -6.22 1.18 0.66
N SER A 122 -5.16 1.50 -0.07
CA SER A 122 -5.04 2.76 -0.79
C SER A 122 -4.76 2.53 -2.27
N PHE A 123 -5.40 3.29 -3.11
CA PHE A 123 -5.26 3.23 -4.56
C PHE A 123 -5.51 4.59 -5.22
N PRO A 124 -4.99 4.82 -6.43
CA PRO A 124 -5.29 6.03 -7.19
C PRO A 124 -6.77 6.06 -7.60
N ASN A 125 -7.54 7.01 -7.07
CA ASN A 125 -8.93 7.18 -7.47
C ASN A 125 -9.03 7.76 -8.89
N PHE A 126 -9.32 6.89 -9.88
CA PHE A 126 -9.52 7.33 -11.27
C PHE A 126 -10.74 8.25 -11.44
N GLY A 127 -11.75 8.12 -10.56
CA GLY A 127 -12.93 8.96 -10.53
C GLY A 127 -12.73 10.37 -9.94
N TYR A 128 -11.49 10.75 -9.57
CA TYR A 128 -11.20 12.10 -9.09
C TYR A 128 -11.54 13.15 -10.15
N TRP A 129 -12.15 14.26 -9.74
CA TRP A 129 -12.73 15.22 -10.70
C TRP A 129 -11.75 15.75 -11.76
N LYS A 130 -10.46 15.95 -11.41
CA LYS A 130 -9.44 16.37 -12.39
C LYS A 130 -9.19 15.31 -13.45
N ASN A 131 -9.21 14.03 -13.07
CA ASN A 131 -9.07 12.93 -14.01
C ASN A 131 -10.27 12.88 -14.97
N ARG A 132 -11.49 13.06 -14.43
CA ARG A 132 -12.72 13.16 -15.26
C ARG A 132 -12.63 14.28 -16.28
N MET A 133 -12.11 15.45 -15.89
CA MET A 133 -11.95 16.58 -16.83
C MET A 133 -10.93 16.26 -17.94
N GLN A 134 -9.86 15.54 -17.63
CA GLN A 134 -8.90 15.10 -18.65
C GLN A 134 -9.57 14.13 -19.64
N VAL A 135 -10.34 13.15 -19.14
CA VAL A 135 -11.10 12.22 -20.01
C VAL A 135 -12.10 12.95 -20.89
N ILE A 136 -12.85 13.91 -20.34
CA ILE A 136 -13.79 14.75 -21.12
C ILE A 136 -13.07 15.53 -22.22
N SER A 137 -11.82 15.96 -21.98
CA SER A 137 -11.00 16.65 -23.00
C SER A 137 -10.35 15.69 -24.01
N GLY A 138 -10.63 14.39 -23.94
CA GLY A 138 -10.11 13.37 -24.86
C GLY A 138 -8.73 12.80 -24.50
N HIS A 139 -8.27 13.00 -23.28
CA HIS A 139 -6.95 12.53 -22.84
C HIS A 139 -7.05 11.53 -21.68
N MET A 140 -6.18 10.52 -21.69
CA MET A 140 -6.03 9.66 -20.51
C MET A 140 -5.41 10.45 -19.36
N PRO A 141 -5.92 10.29 -18.13
CA PRO A 141 -5.44 11.07 -16.99
C PRO A 141 -3.98 10.79 -16.64
N ILE A 142 -3.23 11.87 -16.48
CA ILE A 142 -1.88 11.86 -15.91
C ILE A 142 -1.85 12.81 -14.72
N SER A 143 -1.36 12.32 -13.59
CA SER A 143 -1.25 13.10 -12.35
C SER A 143 -0.06 12.64 -11.51
N LYS A 144 0.21 13.30 -10.38
CA LYS A 144 1.26 12.86 -9.45
C LYS A 144 1.04 11.45 -8.89
N ILE A 145 -0.22 11.01 -8.81
CA ILE A 145 -0.61 9.69 -8.29
C ILE A 145 -0.74 8.67 -9.43
N LEU A 146 -1.01 9.15 -10.66
CA LEU A 146 -1.07 8.37 -11.90
C LEU A 146 -0.04 8.92 -12.88
N PRO A 147 1.28 8.71 -12.64
CA PRO A 147 2.34 9.38 -13.40
C PRO A 147 2.63 8.77 -14.76
N TYR A 148 2.07 7.58 -15.04
CA TYR A 148 2.36 6.81 -16.25
C TYR A 148 1.48 7.21 -17.43
N HIS A 149 1.98 7.09 -18.63
CA HIS A 149 1.18 7.16 -19.85
C HIS A 149 0.37 5.87 -20.02
N TRP A 150 -0.69 5.94 -20.83
CA TRP A 150 -1.58 4.79 -21.05
C TRP A 150 -0.88 3.56 -21.63
N HIS A 151 0.26 3.73 -22.30
CA HIS A 151 1.01 2.68 -22.98
C HIS A 151 2.19 2.10 -22.18
N ASP A 152 2.59 2.73 -21.08
CA ASP A 152 3.73 2.29 -20.24
C ASP A 152 3.36 2.08 -18.76
N THR A 153 2.07 2.10 -18.45
CA THR A 153 1.59 1.94 -17.08
C THR A 153 1.70 0.50 -16.60
N PRO A 154 2.20 0.25 -15.37
CA PRO A 154 2.11 -1.05 -14.72
C PRO A 154 0.70 -1.34 -14.17
N ASN A 155 -0.20 -0.35 -14.18
CA ASN A 155 -1.55 -0.49 -13.65
C ASN A 155 -2.42 -1.32 -14.61
N ILE A 156 -2.93 -2.45 -14.14
CA ILE A 156 -3.82 -3.33 -14.89
C ILE A 156 -5.26 -2.85 -14.75
N HIS A 157 -5.62 -2.40 -13.54
CA HIS A 157 -6.97 -1.95 -13.20
C HIS A 157 -6.98 -0.49 -12.81
N LEU A 158 -7.98 0.21 -13.31
CA LEU A 158 -8.28 1.58 -12.91
C LEU A 158 -9.67 1.55 -12.25
N CYS A 159 -9.75 1.94 -10.98
CA CYS A 159 -11.02 1.93 -10.28
C CYS A 159 -11.36 3.30 -9.68
N THR A 160 -12.63 3.49 -9.44
CA THR A 160 -13.16 4.59 -8.64
C THR A 160 -13.46 4.10 -7.22
N LEU A 161 -13.78 5.02 -6.32
CA LEU A 161 -14.24 4.64 -4.98
C LEU A 161 -15.51 3.79 -5.04
N ILE A 162 -16.44 4.10 -5.96
CA ILE A 162 -17.70 3.35 -6.10
C ILE A 162 -17.43 1.92 -6.58
N ASP A 163 -16.52 1.74 -7.53
CA ASP A 163 -16.14 0.42 -8.03
C ASP A 163 -15.49 -0.42 -6.92
N PHE A 164 -14.62 0.19 -6.12
CA PHE A 164 -13.99 -0.48 -4.98
C PHE A 164 -15.02 -0.84 -3.89
N GLU A 165 -15.99 0.04 -3.60
CA GLU A 165 -17.09 -0.26 -2.68
C GLU A 165 -17.91 -1.46 -3.17
N ALA A 166 -18.19 -1.55 -4.48
CA ALA A 166 -18.89 -2.68 -5.07
C ALA A 166 -18.08 -3.99 -4.94
N LEU A 167 -16.77 -3.93 -5.15
CA LEU A 167 -15.87 -5.07 -4.93
C LEU A 167 -15.87 -5.52 -3.46
N CYS A 168 -15.81 -4.59 -2.51
CA CYS A 168 -15.90 -4.90 -1.09
C CYS A 168 -17.20 -5.64 -0.75
N GLN A 169 -18.33 -5.21 -1.31
CA GLN A 169 -19.62 -5.89 -1.11
C GLN A 169 -19.60 -7.32 -1.66
N GLN A 170 -18.99 -7.55 -2.82
CA GLN A 170 -18.84 -8.90 -3.40
C GLN A 170 -17.95 -9.82 -2.54
N CYS A 171 -16.98 -9.25 -1.82
CA CYS A 171 -16.09 -9.96 -0.91
C CYS A 171 -16.63 -10.07 0.53
N ASP A 172 -17.88 -9.67 0.79
CA ASP A 172 -18.47 -9.56 2.14
C ASP A 172 -17.67 -8.68 3.10
N ALA A 173 -16.92 -7.73 2.56
CA ALA A 173 -16.11 -6.79 3.31
C ALA A 173 -16.91 -5.55 3.70
N ARG A 174 -16.94 -5.23 5.00
CA ARG A 174 -17.57 -4.02 5.50
C ARG A 174 -16.56 -2.87 5.56
N ILE A 175 -16.83 -1.79 4.84
CA ILE A 175 -16.04 -0.57 4.91
C ILE A 175 -16.32 0.14 6.24
N LEU A 176 -15.28 0.39 7.03
CA LEU A 176 -15.37 1.05 8.33
C LEU A 176 -15.22 2.57 8.20
N GLU A 177 -14.25 3.01 7.40
CA GLU A 177 -13.96 4.43 7.18
C GLU A 177 -13.38 4.65 5.78
N ARG A 178 -13.50 5.86 5.24
CA ARG A 178 -12.90 6.29 3.98
C ARG A 178 -12.45 7.75 4.03
N ARG A 179 -11.39 8.06 3.34
CA ARG A 179 -10.83 9.42 3.21
C ARG A 179 -10.41 9.73 1.77
#